data_5a63ed52862ccb69b3fde4ab8583f72e
#
_entry.id   5a63ed52862ccb69b3fde4ab8583f72e
#
_cell.length_a   1.000
_cell.length_b   1.000
_cell.length_c   1.000
_cell.angle_alpha   90.00
_cell.angle_beta   90.00
_cell.angle_gamma   90.00
#
_symmetry.space_group_name_H-M   'P 1'
#
loop_
_entity.id
_entity.type
_entity.pdbx_description
1 polymer ?
#
loop_
_entity_poly.entity_id
_entity_poly.type
_entity_poly.pdbx_seq_one_letter_code
_entity_poly.pdbx_strand_id
1 'polypeptide(L)'
;MGIGFRYERRESMERNIKYQYFKMDSQIKLNGNWIDEGTFDFIKWIDYVDKHKLERETIRLKDTKARIEKIKYFKKSNVWIIRFMKLREENLPYLAKEKYDAEDIPLQPDEYIGEDMYMLYDIDNQIAMIQSNRFSLGVSRLGEFLIKALGEDDRKIRLWPIKDNVDVSSLGKVEYRTIEVGFANITKTVSTRKTALGDILNSYRKLSGISGTIKIGVGRSKSGALDTTEVNELISDIKECENVTSAKVRIKDDDSARIEIIDLLDEMVSDVITYELAARETLSFDVAALHMIERYKKKKAKIVELVSLP
;
A
#
# COMPACT_ATOMS: atom_id res chain seq x y z
N MET A 1 5.78 12.91 -54.49
CA MET A 1 5.66 13.63 -53.21
C MET A 1 5.39 12.58 -52.11
N GLY A 2 6.44 12.18 -51.41
CA GLY A 2 6.33 11.21 -50.31
C GLY A 2 5.94 11.94 -49.03
N ILE A 3 4.78 11.59 -48.47
CA ILE A 3 4.35 12.09 -47.17
C ILE A 3 5.04 11.17 -46.14
N GLY A 4 6.18 11.62 -45.63
CA GLY A 4 6.85 10.96 -44.51
C GLY A 4 6.04 11.16 -43.23
N PHE A 5 5.38 10.13 -42.77
CA PHE A 5 4.85 10.06 -41.41
C PHE A 5 6.05 10.09 -40.45
N ARG A 6 6.33 11.22 -39.82
CA ARG A 6 7.18 11.30 -38.65
C ARG A 6 6.42 10.60 -37.51
N TYR A 7 6.82 9.40 -37.14
CA TYR A 7 6.50 8.82 -35.85
C TYR A 7 7.23 9.65 -34.79
N GLU A 8 6.52 10.61 -34.18
CA GLU A 8 7.00 11.20 -32.95
C GLU A 8 7.11 10.07 -31.92
N ARG A 9 8.33 9.80 -31.48
CA ARG A 9 8.57 8.95 -30.29
C ARG A 9 7.85 9.64 -29.13
N ARG A 10 6.70 9.12 -28.70
CA ARG A 10 6.08 9.54 -27.45
C ARG A 10 7.06 9.20 -26.34
N GLU A 11 7.51 10.20 -25.62
CA GLU A 11 8.36 9.99 -24.44
C GLU A 11 7.61 9.07 -23.47
N SER A 12 8.20 7.91 -23.16
CA SER A 12 7.67 7.03 -22.14
C SER A 12 8.03 7.59 -20.75
N MET A 13 7.09 7.55 -19.83
CA MET A 13 7.28 7.94 -18.45
C MET A 13 7.18 6.71 -17.54
N GLU A 14 8.08 6.62 -16.59
CA GLU A 14 8.03 5.61 -15.56
C GLU A 14 6.94 5.95 -14.53
N ARG A 15 6.01 5.02 -14.31
CA ARG A 15 4.99 5.10 -13.26
C ARG A 15 5.24 4.02 -12.22
N ASN A 16 5.61 4.42 -11.02
CA ASN A 16 5.84 3.53 -9.89
C ASN A 16 4.54 3.30 -9.12
N ILE A 17 4.12 2.05 -9.01
CA ILE A 17 2.90 1.65 -8.30
C ILE A 17 3.27 0.73 -7.14
N LYS A 18 2.85 1.10 -5.92
CA LYS A 18 3.06 0.29 -4.70
C LYS A 18 1.94 -0.73 -4.56
N TYR A 19 2.32 -1.96 -4.20
CA TYR A 19 1.42 -3.06 -3.85
C TYR A 19 1.75 -3.56 -2.45
N GLN A 20 0.74 -4.01 -1.72
CA GLN A 20 0.86 -4.55 -0.36
C GLN A 20 0.17 -5.90 -0.29
N TYR A 21 0.57 -6.73 0.68
CA TYR A 21 0.11 -8.11 0.80
C TYR A 21 -0.75 -8.30 2.04
N PHE A 22 -1.85 -9.06 1.89
CA PHE A 22 -2.86 -9.24 2.92
C PHE A 22 -3.35 -10.68 3.00
N LYS A 23 -3.74 -11.08 4.21
CA LYS A 23 -4.69 -12.17 4.46
C LYS A 23 -6.09 -11.59 4.60
N MET A 24 -7.10 -12.38 4.27
CA MET A 24 -8.51 -11.96 4.39
C MET A 24 -9.26 -12.92 5.30
N ASP A 25 -9.87 -12.40 6.37
CA ASP A 25 -10.73 -13.13 7.28
C ASP A 25 -12.13 -12.56 7.26
N SER A 26 -13.12 -13.42 7.51
CA SER A 26 -14.51 -13.01 7.67
C SER A 26 -14.93 -13.05 9.13
N GLN A 27 -15.84 -12.17 9.48
CA GLN A 27 -16.52 -12.14 10.78
C GLN A 27 -18.02 -11.97 10.56
N ILE A 28 -18.80 -12.70 11.34
CA ILE A 28 -20.28 -12.59 11.38
C ILE A 28 -20.73 -11.90 12.66
N LYS A 29 -21.82 -11.14 12.58
CA LYS A 29 -22.43 -10.50 13.73
C LYS A 29 -23.54 -11.37 14.31
N LEU A 30 -23.30 -11.97 15.49
CA LEU A 30 -24.26 -12.79 16.22
C LEU A 30 -24.53 -12.16 17.58
N ASN A 31 -25.81 -11.95 17.91
CA ASN A 31 -26.24 -11.37 19.20
C ASN A 31 -25.51 -10.05 19.54
N GLY A 32 -25.26 -9.20 18.53
CA GLY A 32 -24.59 -7.91 18.70
C GLY A 32 -23.03 -7.98 18.69
N ASN A 33 -22.45 -9.15 18.81
CA ASN A 33 -20.98 -9.36 18.84
C ASN A 33 -20.45 -9.85 17.49
N TRP A 34 -19.23 -9.43 17.14
CA TRP A 34 -18.52 -9.93 15.97
C TRP A 34 -17.76 -11.20 16.34
N ILE A 35 -18.08 -12.30 15.66
CA ILE A 35 -17.44 -13.62 15.84
C ILE A 35 -16.63 -13.93 14.60
N ASP A 36 -15.41 -14.41 14.79
CA ASP A 36 -14.50 -14.80 13.73
C ASP A 36 -14.97 -16.10 13.05
N GLU A 37 -15.08 -16.08 11.74
CA GLU A 37 -15.40 -17.26 10.91
C GLU A 37 -14.14 -17.87 10.27
N GLY A 38 -12.95 -17.28 10.53
CA GLY A 38 -11.70 -17.67 9.90
C GLY A 38 -11.49 -17.05 8.53
N THR A 39 -10.68 -17.71 7.71
CA THR A 39 -10.29 -17.20 6.39
C THR A 39 -11.49 -17.03 5.47
N PHE A 40 -11.57 -15.86 4.83
CA PHE A 40 -12.63 -15.55 3.87
C PHE A 40 -12.54 -16.45 2.63
N ASP A 41 -13.64 -17.13 2.32
CA ASP A 41 -13.76 -17.97 1.13
C ASP A 41 -13.92 -17.13 -0.14
N PHE A 42 -12.79 -16.69 -0.66
CA PHE A 42 -12.75 -15.84 -1.85
C PHE A 42 -13.20 -16.57 -3.12
N ILE A 43 -13.04 -17.90 -3.19
CA ILE A 43 -13.49 -18.68 -4.37
C ILE A 43 -15.01 -18.72 -4.41
N LYS A 44 -15.65 -18.97 -3.27
CA LYS A 44 -17.11 -18.88 -3.18
C LYS A 44 -17.64 -17.49 -3.55
N TRP A 45 -16.89 -16.43 -3.18
CA TRP A 45 -17.21 -15.07 -3.60
C TRP A 45 -17.11 -14.89 -5.10
N ILE A 46 -16.06 -15.41 -5.75
CA ILE A 46 -15.90 -15.41 -7.21
C ILE A 46 -17.08 -16.11 -7.90
N ASP A 47 -17.44 -17.31 -7.44
CA ASP A 47 -18.54 -18.10 -7.98
C ASP A 47 -19.86 -17.34 -7.86
N TYR A 48 -20.06 -16.62 -6.75
CA TYR A 48 -21.23 -15.78 -6.55
C TYR A 48 -21.25 -14.60 -7.54
N VAL A 49 -20.13 -13.91 -7.72
CA VAL A 49 -19.97 -12.78 -8.66
C VAL A 49 -20.29 -13.24 -10.10
N ASP A 50 -19.76 -14.38 -10.53
CA ASP A 50 -19.98 -14.93 -11.86
C ASP A 50 -21.46 -15.33 -12.05
N LYS A 51 -22.00 -16.11 -11.11
CA LYS A 51 -23.39 -16.56 -11.13
C LYS A 51 -24.40 -15.40 -11.24
N HIS A 52 -24.13 -14.31 -10.53
CA HIS A 52 -25.03 -13.15 -10.51
C HIS A 52 -24.63 -12.05 -11.49
N LYS A 53 -23.59 -12.28 -12.31
CA LYS A 53 -23.10 -11.35 -13.35
C LYS A 53 -22.77 -9.95 -12.82
N LEU A 54 -22.11 -9.89 -11.66
CA LEU A 54 -21.83 -8.63 -10.96
C LEU A 54 -20.66 -7.84 -11.56
N GLU A 55 -20.00 -8.34 -12.61
CA GLU A 55 -19.00 -7.55 -13.35
C GLU A 55 -19.69 -6.33 -13.97
N ARG A 56 -19.16 -5.14 -13.70
CA ARG A 56 -19.68 -3.82 -14.07
C ARG A 56 -20.95 -3.36 -13.35
N GLU A 57 -21.50 -4.17 -12.44
CA GLU A 57 -22.59 -3.72 -11.58
C GLU A 57 -22.06 -2.75 -10.52
N THR A 58 -22.75 -1.61 -10.37
CA THR A 58 -22.39 -0.57 -9.41
C THR A 58 -22.90 -0.92 -8.02
N ILE A 59 -21.97 -1.05 -7.07
CA ILE A 59 -22.26 -1.31 -5.66
C ILE A 59 -22.06 -0.03 -4.87
N ARG A 60 -23.08 0.35 -4.11
CA ARG A 60 -23.04 1.52 -3.21
C ARG A 60 -22.38 1.14 -1.89
N LEU A 61 -21.32 1.84 -1.53
CA LEU A 61 -20.64 1.77 -0.26
C LEU A 61 -21.08 2.94 0.64
N LYS A 62 -20.60 2.99 1.87
CA LYS A 62 -20.98 4.01 2.84
C LYS A 62 -20.84 5.45 2.32
N ASP A 63 -19.75 5.75 1.65
CA ASP A 63 -19.35 7.11 1.22
C ASP A 63 -18.92 7.19 -0.25
N THR A 64 -19.10 6.13 -1.03
CA THR A 64 -18.70 6.08 -2.43
C THR A 64 -19.45 4.98 -3.18
N LYS A 65 -19.23 4.90 -4.49
CA LYS A 65 -19.67 3.80 -5.33
C LYS A 65 -18.46 3.11 -5.95
N ALA A 66 -18.57 1.82 -6.21
CA ALA A 66 -17.54 1.06 -6.89
C ALA A 66 -18.11 -0.09 -7.68
N ARG A 67 -17.33 -0.65 -8.61
CA ARG A 67 -17.68 -1.83 -9.37
C ARG A 67 -16.47 -2.71 -9.65
N ILE A 68 -16.71 -3.96 -10.02
CA ILE A 68 -15.71 -4.80 -10.66
C ILE A 68 -15.62 -4.34 -12.11
N GLU A 69 -14.47 -3.80 -12.53
CA GLU A 69 -14.28 -3.38 -13.91
C GLU A 69 -13.87 -4.55 -14.80
N LYS A 70 -13.04 -5.45 -14.27
CA LYS A 70 -12.59 -6.65 -14.95
C LYS A 70 -12.10 -7.70 -13.98
N ILE A 71 -12.42 -8.97 -14.24
CA ILE A 71 -11.96 -10.11 -13.46
C ILE A 71 -11.45 -11.19 -14.41
N LYS A 72 -10.33 -11.84 -14.07
CA LYS A 72 -9.73 -12.88 -14.92
C LYS A 72 -8.92 -13.88 -14.11
N TYR A 73 -9.13 -15.17 -14.40
CA TYR A 73 -8.33 -16.25 -13.85
C TYR A 73 -7.12 -16.58 -14.72
N PHE A 74 -5.94 -16.67 -14.11
CA PHE A 74 -4.68 -17.02 -14.74
C PHE A 74 -4.25 -18.45 -14.36
N LYS A 75 -4.76 -19.45 -15.08
CA LYS A 75 -4.59 -20.89 -14.80
C LYS A 75 -3.15 -21.31 -14.53
N LYS A 76 -2.16 -20.84 -15.31
CA LYS A 76 -0.74 -21.22 -15.16
C LYS A 76 -0.12 -20.78 -13.84
N SER A 77 -0.69 -19.78 -13.20
CA SER A 77 -0.18 -19.21 -11.94
C SER A 77 -1.10 -19.44 -10.76
N ASN A 78 -2.25 -20.05 -11.00
CA ASN A 78 -3.34 -20.31 -10.05
C ASN A 78 -3.76 -19.05 -9.26
N VAL A 79 -3.95 -17.92 -9.98
CA VAL A 79 -4.32 -16.64 -9.38
C VAL A 79 -5.48 -15.99 -10.12
N TRP A 80 -6.28 -15.25 -9.37
CA TRP A 80 -7.24 -14.30 -9.91
C TRP A 80 -6.64 -12.91 -9.95
N ILE A 81 -6.91 -12.15 -11.02
CA ILE A 81 -6.63 -10.72 -11.10
C ILE A 81 -7.95 -9.99 -11.26
N ILE A 82 -8.17 -8.98 -10.41
CA ILE A 82 -9.37 -8.17 -10.41
C ILE A 82 -8.97 -6.71 -10.50
N ARG A 83 -9.63 -5.97 -11.38
CA ARG A 83 -9.59 -4.52 -11.44
C ARG A 83 -10.89 -4.00 -10.85
N PHE A 84 -10.82 -3.33 -9.73
CA PHE A 84 -11.91 -2.57 -9.16
C PHE A 84 -11.86 -1.13 -9.68
N MET A 85 -13.02 -0.50 -9.79
CA MET A 85 -13.14 0.89 -10.17
C MET A 85 -13.99 1.62 -9.13
N LYS A 86 -13.39 2.58 -8.43
CA LYS A 86 -14.14 3.55 -7.62
C LYS A 86 -14.74 4.59 -8.56
N LEU A 87 -16.02 4.88 -8.39
CA LEU A 87 -16.78 5.84 -9.17
C LEU A 87 -16.87 7.14 -8.37
N ARG A 88 -16.04 8.11 -8.72
CA ARG A 88 -15.88 9.35 -7.97
C ARG A 88 -16.88 10.39 -8.43
N GLU A 89 -17.68 10.88 -7.50
CA GLU A 89 -18.70 11.91 -7.69
C GLU A 89 -18.29 13.28 -7.10
N GLU A 90 -17.39 13.26 -6.09
CA GLU A 90 -17.01 14.45 -5.33
C GLU A 90 -15.53 14.80 -5.54
N ASN A 91 -15.20 16.07 -5.30
CA ASN A 91 -13.83 16.59 -5.42
C ASN A 91 -13.20 16.22 -6.77
N LEU A 92 -13.94 16.45 -7.85
CA LEU A 92 -13.49 16.16 -9.21
C LEU A 92 -12.30 17.05 -9.59
N PRO A 93 -11.37 16.55 -10.42
CA PRO A 93 -10.33 17.39 -10.99
C PRO A 93 -10.94 18.36 -12.02
N TYR A 94 -10.25 19.47 -12.24
CA TYR A 94 -10.60 20.40 -13.32
C TYR A 94 -9.98 19.96 -14.64
N LEU A 95 -10.62 20.32 -15.75
CA LEU A 95 -10.03 20.31 -17.08
C LEU A 95 -9.24 21.62 -17.26
N ALA A 96 -7.91 21.53 -17.25
CA ALA A 96 -7.03 22.68 -17.43
C ALA A 96 -6.44 22.71 -18.84
N LYS A 97 -6.45 23.89 -19.46
CA LYS A 97 -5.81 24.21 -20.75
C LYS A 97 -4.67 25.20 -20.50
N GLU A 98 -3.60 25.13 -21.27
CA GLU A 98 -2.38 25.92 -21.02
C GLU A 98 -2.59 27.43 -20.89
N LYS A 99 -3.56 27.99 -21.62
CA LYS A 99 -3.76 29.45 -21.74
C LYS A 99 -5.18 29.92 -21.39
N TYR A 100 -5.97 29.06 -20.77
CA TYR A 100 -7.36 29.34 -20.42
C TYR A 100 -7.64 28.98 -18.98
N ASP A 101 -8.69 29.54 -18.39
CA ASP A 101 -9.15 29.18 -17.06
C ASP A 101 -9.50 27.69 -16.99
N ALA A 102 -9.34 27.12 -15.80
CA ALA A 102 -9.75 25.75 -15.56
C ALA A 102 -11.28 25.64 -15.56
N GLU A 103 -11.78 24.60 -16.19
CA GLU A 103 -13.22 24.32 -16.33
C GLU A 103 -13.58 23.04 -15.57
N ASP A 104 -14.82 22.93 -15.12
CA ASP A 104 -15.35 21.67 -14.60
C ASP A 104 -15.39 20.62 -15.72
N ILE A 105 -15.17 19.36 -15.36
CA ILE A 105 -15.34 18.24 -16.30
C ILE A 105 -16.86 18.03 -16.47
N PRO A 106 -17.42 18.19 -17.67
CA PRO A 106 -18.86 18.05 -17.87
C PRO A 106 -19.26 16.57 -17.89
N LEU A 107 -19.61 16.02 -16.71
CA LEU A 107 -20.09 14.65 -16.57
C LEU A 107 -21.60 14.57 -16.71
N GLN A 108 -22.10 13.56 -17.42
CA GLN A 108 -23.52 13.22 -17.43
C GLN A 108 -23.92 12.58 -16.08
N PRO A 109 -25.21 12.49 -15.74
CA PRO A 109 -25.67 11.97 -14.44
C PRO A 109 -25.21 10.54 -14.12
N ASP A 110 -24.85 9.73 -15.11
CA ASP A 110 -24.37 8.36 -15.00
C ASP A 110 -22.87 8.21 -15.29
N GLU A 111 -22.15 9.32 -15.46
CA GLU A 111 -20.71 9.37 -15.68
C GLU A 111 -19.94 9.72 -14.40
N TYR A 112 -18.79 9.14 -14.25
CA TYR A 112 -17.93 9.25 -13.07
C TYR A 112 -16.46 9.34 -13.47
N ILE A 113 -15.66 9.98 -12.63
CA ILE A 113 -14.20 9.81 -12.74
C ILE A 113 -13.84 8.47 -12.10
N GLY A 114 -13.32 7.55 -12.93
CA GLY A 114 -12.92 6.21 -12.51
C GLY A 114 -11.53 6.20 -11.90
N GLU A 115 -11.40 5.70 -10.66
CA GLU A 115 -10.12 5.49 -9.97
C GLU A 115 -9.91 4.00 -9.75
N ASP A 116 -8.95 3.41 -10.47
CA ASP A 116 -8.74 1.97 -10.45
C ASP A 116 -7.89 1.48 -9.28
N MET A 117 -8.11 0.22 -8.91
CA MET A 117 -7.30 -0.56 -7.99
C MET A 117 -7.21 -2.00 -8.49
N TYR A 118 -6.00 -2.52 -8.57
CA TYR A 118 -5.74 -3.90 -8.95
C TYR A 118 -5.53 -4.78 -7.72
N MET A 119 -6.06 -5.98 -7.77
CA MET A 119 -5.86 -7.04 -6.79
C MET A 119 -5.50 -8.34 -7.49
N LEU A 120 -4.43 -9.00 -7.04
CA LEU A 120 -4.12 -10.39 -7.32
C LEU A 120 -4.50 -11.23 -6.12
N TYR A 121 -5.16 -12.36 -6.32
CA TYR A 121 -5.44 -13.34 -5.27
C TYR A 121 -4.84 -14.70 -5.61
N ASP A 122 -3.95 -15.19 -4.74
CA ASP A 122 -3.36 -16.54 -4.81
C ASP A 122 -4.29 -17.53 -4.11
N ILE A 123 -4.85 -18.45 -4.89
CA ILE A 123 -5.80 -19.45 -4.40
C ILE A 123 -5.14 -20.43 -3.41
N ASP A 124 -3.91 -20.88 -3.71
CA ASP A 124 -3.23 -21.92 -2.94
C ASP A 124 -2.85 -21.42 -1.54
N ASN A 125 -2.45 -20.14 -1.42
CA ASN A 125 -1.94 -19.58 -0.18
C ASN A 125 -2.89 -18.57 0.47
N GLN A 126 -4.03 -18.28 -0.18
CA GLN A 126 -5.05 -17.34 0.30
C GLN A 126 -4.46 -15.94 0.60
N ILE A 127 -3.58 -15.47 -0.28
CA ILE A 127 -2.87 -14.20 -0.18
C ILE A 127 -3.39 -13.24 -1.24
N ALA A 128 -3.73 -12.03 -0.81
CA ALA A 128 -4.08 -10.93 -1.69
C ALA A 128 -2.93 -9.94 -1.83
N MET A 129 -2.51 -9.64 -3.08
CA MET A 129 -1.61 -8.53 -3.41
C MET A 129 -2.46 -7.38 -3.95
N ILE A 130 -2.49 -6.23 -3.27
CA ILE A 130 -3.41 -5.13 -3.52
C ILE A 130 -2.65 -3.86 -3.84
N GLN A 131 -3.04 -3.17 -4.91
CA GLN A 131 -2.51 -1.86 -5.27
C GLN A 131 -2.86 -0.83 -4.20
N SER A 132 -1.86 -0.08 -3.76
CA SER A 132 -2.04 1.09 -2.90
C SER A 132 -2.28 2.33 -3.76
N ASN A 133 -3.55 2.76 -3.85
CA ASN A 133 -3.95 3.97 -4.56
C ASN A 133 -4.85 4.82 -3.65
N ARG A 134 -4.33 5.98 -3.19
CA ARG A 134 -5.04 6.87 -2.27
C ARG A 134 -6.35 7.45 -2.82
N PHE A 135 -6.52 7.48 -4.14
CA PHE A 135 -7.70 8.01 -4.80
C PHE A 135 -8.77 6.96 -5.04
N SER A 136 -8.38 5.68 -5.06
CA SER A 136 -9.27 4.55 -5.30
C SER A 136 -9.83 3.95 -4.01
N LEU A 137 -10.23 2.67 -4.04
CA LEU A 137 -10.69 1.95 -2.87
C LEU A 137 -9.53 1.71 -1.91
N GLY A 138 -9.67 2.17 -0.67
CA GLY A 138 -8.79 1.72 0.41
C GLY A 138 -9.16 0.30 0.86
N VAL A 139 -8.26 -0.33 1.59
CA VAL A 139 -8.41 -1.72 2.08
C VAL A 139 -9.72 -1.95 2.83
N SER A 140 -10.13 -0.99 3.68
CA SER A 140 -11.41 -1.06 4.42
C SER A 140 -12.63 -1.02 3.48
N ARG A 141 -12.59 -0.18 2.44
CA ARG A 141 -13.67 -0.09 1.45
C ARG A 141 -13.70 -1.31 0.52
N LEU A 142 -12.56 -1.92 0.27
CA LEU A 142 -12.51 -3.20 -0.43
C LEU A 142 -13.23 -4.29 0.38
N GLY A 143 -12.96 -4.41 1.68
CA GLY A 143 -13.68 -5.35 2.55
C GLY A 143 -15.20 -5.12 2.56
N GLU A 144 -15.62 -3.85 2.64
CA GLU A 144 -17.03 -3.47 2.52
C GLU A 144 -17.63 -3.86 1.16
N PHE A 145 -16.89 -3.61 0.07
CA PHE A 145 -17.31 -3.97 -1.29
C PHE A 145 -17.55 -5.48 -1.44
N LEU A 146 -16.62 -6.29 -0.96
CA LEU A 146 -16.71 -7.74 -1.06
C LEU A 146 -17.98 -8.30 -0.37
N ILE A 147 -18.33 -7.76 0.80
CA ILE A 147 -19.55 -8.15 1.53
C ILE A 147 -20.81 -7.62 0.87
N LYS A 148 -20.83 -6.36 0.47
CA LYS A 148 -21.97 -5.74 -0.22
C LYS A 148 -22.28 -6.45 -1.55
N ALA A 149 -21.28 -6.95 -2.25
CA ALA A 149 -21.45 -7.76 -3.45
C ALA A 149 -22.22 -9.06 -3.17
N LEU A 150 -22.06 -9.65 -1.98
CA LEU A 150 -22.83 -10.83 -1.55
C LEU A 150 -24.24 -10.51 -1.09
N GLY A 151 -24.57 -9.23 -0.85
CA GLY A 151 -25.83 -8.81 -0.24
C GLY A 151 -25.92 -9.15 1.25
N GLU A 152 -24.81 -9.34 1.93
CA GLU A 152 -24.72 -9.71 3.34
C GLU A 152 -24.39 -8.47 4.19
N ASP A 153 -25.28 -8.09 5.12
CA ASP A 153 -25.08 -6.92 6.01
C ASP A 153 -24.62 -7.32 7.43
N ASP A 154 -24.71 -8.59 7.77
CA ASP A 154 -24.33 -9.16 9.06
C ASP A 154 -22.88 -9.67 9.11
N ARG A 155 -22.14 -9.50 8.02
CA ARG A 155 -20.72 -9.89 7.89
C ARG A 155 -19.82 -8.71 7.62
N LYS A 156 -18.53 -8.90 7.90
CA LYS A 156 -17.46 -8.00 7.49
C LYS A 156 -16.22 -8.80 7.15
N ILE A 157 -15.42 -8.28 6.21
CA ILE A 157 -14.11 -8.82 5.86
C ILE A 157 -13.05 -7.91 6.44
N ARG A 158 -12.08 -8.53 7.09
CA ARG A 158 -10.85 -7.88 7.55
C ARG A 158 -9.70 -8.29 6.64
N LEU A 159 -8.94 -7.30 6.19
CA LEU A 159 -7.71 -7.51 5.45
C LEU A 159 -6.55 -7.25 6.41
N TRP A 160 -5.87 -8.32 6.79
CA TRP A 160 -4.72 -8.29 7.67
C TRP A 160 -3.45 -8.11 6.84
N PRO A 161 -2.69 -7.03 7.02
CA PRO A 161 -1.43 -6.86 6.31
C PRO A 161 -0.46 -7.95 6.73
N ILE A 162 0.19 -8.57 5.74
CA ILE A 162 1.32 -9.47 5.99
C ILE A 162 2.50 -8.60 6.37
N LYS A 163 3.09 -8.88 7.53
CA LYS A 163 4.20 -8.14 8.10
C LYS A 163 5.49 -8.92 7.95
N ASP A 164 6.56 -8.22 7.64
CA ASP A 164 7.92 -8.72 7.72
C ASP A 164 8.59 -7.91 8.82
N ASN A 165 8.97 -8.58 9.89
CA ASN A 165 9.82 -7.94 10.89
C ASN A 165 11.16 -7.66 10.23
N VAL A 166 11.32 -6.46 9.69
CA VAL A 166 12.60 -6.04 9.12
C VAL A 166 13.61 -6.04 10.25
N ASP A 167 14.36 -7.14 10.36
CA ASP A 167 15.55 -7.17 11.16
C ASP A 167 16.62 -6.36 10.42
N VAL A 168 16.73 -5.09 10.79
CA VAL A 168 17.70 -4.18 10.18
C VAL A 168 19.14 -4.70 10.39
N SER A 169 19.37 -5.53 11.43
CA SER A 169 20.66 -6.19 11.67
C SER A 169 21.00 -7.23 10.58
N SER A 170 19.99 -7.73 9.87
CA SER A 170 20.17 -8.69 8.76
C SER A 170 20.54 -8.03 7.42
N LEU A 171 20.50 -6.70 7.31
CA LEU A 171 20.80 -5.96 6.08
C LEU A 171 22.29 -5.90 5.74
N GLY A 172 23.17 -6.61 6.46
CA GLY A 172 24.61 -6.63 6.22
C GLY A 172 25.31 -5.31 6.60
N LYS A 173 26.40 -4.98 5.90
CA LYS A 173 27.11 -3.70 6.10
C LYS A 173 26.36 -2.58 5.37
N VAL A 174 25.43 -1.91 6.06
CA VAL A 174 24.74 -0.73 5.54
C VAL A 174 25.27 0.54 6.18
N GLU A 175 25.40 1.60 5.39
CA GLU A 175 25.69 2.94 5.88
C GLU A 175 24.40 3.70 6.15
N TYR A 176 24.12 4.00 7.42
CA TYR A 176 22.97 4.85 7.78
C TYR A 176 23.29 6.31 7.45
N ARG A 177 22.44 6.92 6.62
CA ARG A 177 22.60 8.33 6.20
C ARG A 177 21.68 9.29 6.97
N THR A 178 20.50 8.81 7.34
CA THR A 178 19.51 9.62 8.07
C THR A 178 18.58 8.68 8.82
N ILE A 179 18.21 9.08 10.04
CA ILE A 179 17.10 8.52 10.79
C ILE A 179 16.09 9.64 11.08
N GLU A 180 14.82 9.39 10.88
CA GLU A 180 13.71 10.31 11.13
C GLU A 180 12.66 9.60 11.97
N VAL A 181 12.31 10.16 13.14
CA VAL A 181 11.39 9.55 14.10
C VAL A 181 10.34 10.56 14.51
N GLY A 182 9.07 10.21 14.33
CA GLY A 182 7.90 10.99 14.76
C GLY A 182 7.32 10.45 16.05
N PHE A 183 6.87 11.35 16.91
CA PHE A 183 6.32 11.05 18.25
C PHE A 183 4.97 11.72 18.46
N ALA A 184 4.10 11.06 19.25
CA ALA A 184 2.86 11.65 19.74
C ALA A 184 2.58 11.19 21.18
N ASN A 185 1.72 11.93 21.88
CA ASN A 185 1.26 11.62 23.24
C ASN A 185 2.39 11.47 24.28
N ILE A 186 3.42 12.32 24.21
CA ILE A 186 4.62 12.25 25.08
C ILE A 186 4.30 12.54 26.57
N THR A 187 3.06 12.83 26.92
CA THR A 187 2.64 13.26 28.26
C THR A 187 2.62 12.15 29.33
N LYS A 188 2.62 10.88 28.94
CA LYS A 188 2.56 9.74 29.89
C LYS A 188 3.84 8.93 29.85
N THR A 189 4.40 8.73 31.00
CA THR A 189 5.50 7.81 31.41
C THR A 189 6.42 7.34 30.29
N VAL A 190 7.33 8.19 29.88
CA VAL A 190 8.45 7.77 29.03
C VAL A 190 9.36 6.87 29.85
N SER A 191 9.79 5.78 29.23
CA SER A 191 10.75 4.83 29.77
C SER A 191 11.88 5.53 30.54
N THR A 192 12.15 5.07 31.75
CA THR A 192 13.30 5.49 32.57
C THR A 192 14.63 4.96 32.05
N ARG A 193 14.65 4.31 30.87
CA ARG A 193 15.87 3.81 30.25
C ARG A 193 16.75 5.00 29.81
N LYS A 194 18.01 4.97 30.19
CA LYS A 194 19.04 5.93 29.73
C LYS A 194 19.47 5.54 28.31
N THR A 195 18.62 5.84 27.33
CA THR A 195 18.88 5.59 25.91
C THR A 195 18.76 6.88 25.12
N ALA A 196 19.35 6.92 23.95
CA ALA A 196 19.27 8.09 23.06
C ALA A 196 17.81 8.51 22.80
N LEU A 197 16.90 7.57 22.62
CA LEU A 197 15.46 7.81 22.47
C LEU A 197 14.86 8.44 23.73
N GLY A 198 15.21 7.92 24.91
CA GLY A 198 14.76 8.45 26.21
C GLY A 198 15.18 9.90 26.41
N ASP A 199 16.42 10.26 26.06
CA ASP A 199 16.95 11.64 26.18
C ASP A 199 16.24 12.60 25.22
N ILE A 200 15.96 12.15 24.02
CA ILE A 200 15.18 12.88 23.02
C ILE A 200 13.77 13.17 23.55
N LEU A 201 13.05 12.16 24.01
CA LEU A 201 11.69 12.31 24.54
C LEU A 201 11.65 13.17 25.79
N ASN A 202 12.65 13.06 26.66
CA ASN A 202 12.81 13.94 27.84
C ASN A 202 13.01 15.41 27.46
N SER A 203 13.73 15.68 26.38
CA SER A 203 13.92 17.03 25.84
C SER A 203 12.61 17.65 25.36
N TYR A 204 11.78 16.88 24.64
CA TYR A 204 10.43 17.30 24.24
C TYR A 204 9.55 17.59 25.45
N ARG A 205 9.62 16.75 26.48
CA ARG A 205 8.84 16.92 27.72
C ARG A 205 9.23 18.19 28.48
N LYS A 206 10.54 18.53 28.53
CA LYS A 206 11.02 19.79 29.13
C LYS A 206 10.46 21.02 28.42
N LEU A 207 10.18 20.92 27.12
CA LEU A 207 9.57 21.96 26.31
C LEU A 207 8.03 21.93 26.34
N SER A 208 7.42 21.05 27.14
CA SER A 208 5.96 20.78 27.15
C SER A 208 5.39 20.35 25.77
N GLY A 209 6.23 19.75 24.94
CA GLY A 209 5.83 19.22 23.63
C GLY A 209 5.02 17.96 23.77
N ILE A 210 3.89 17.87 23.04
CA ILE A 210 3.00 16.71 23.03
C ILE A 210 3.34 15.77 21.85
N SER A 211 3.83 16.33 20.76
CA SER A 211 4.21 15.60 19.54
C SER A 211 5.34 16.32 18.82
N GLY A 212 6.05 15.61 17.98
CA GLY A 212 7.13 16.18 17.18
C GLY A 212 7.80 15.15 16.27
N THR A 213 8.75 15.64 15.48
CA THR A 213 9.59 14.80 14.61
C THR A 213 11.04 15.20 14.81
N ILE A 214 11.91 14.20 14.92
CA ILE A 214 13.36 14.40 14.92
C ILE A 214 13.92 13.78 13.66
N LYS A 215 14.87 14.49 13.06
CA LYS A 215 15.66 14.01 11.94
C LYS A 215 17.14 14.20 12.25
N ILE A 216 17.86 13.10 12.30
CA ILE A 216 19.29 13.03 12.49
C ILE A 216 19.92 12.54 11.19
N GLY A 217 20.94 13.20 10.71
CA GLY A 217 21.58 12.80 9.46
C GLY A 217 22.94 13.43 9.28
N VAL A 218 23.71 12.88 8.37
CA VAL A 218 25.08 13.31 8.04
C VAL A 218 25.14 14.54 7.11
N GLY A 219 23.99 15.19 6.90
CA GLY A 219 23.90 16.39 6.07
C GLY A 219 24.29 16.13 4.61
N ARG A 220 25.11 17.04 4.03
CA ARG A 220 25.57 16.97 2.64
C ARG A 220 26.85 16.14 2.45
N SER A 221 27.38 15.52 3.51
CA SER A 221 28.59 14.67 3.39
C SER A 221 28.32 13.50 2.45
N LYS A 222 29.17 13.31 1.45
CA LYS A 222 29.09 12.19 0.51
C LYS A 222 29.58 10.87 1.12
N SER A 223 30.52 10.91 2.05
CA SER A 223 31.16 9.77 2.70
C SER A 223 30.78 9.62 4.19
N GLY A 224 29.95 10.49 4.74
CA GLY A 224 29.52 10.39 6.14
C GLY A 224 28.49 9.28 6.34
N ALA A 225 28.58 8.55 7.44
CA ALA A 225 27.56 7.63 7.93
C ALA A 225 27.29 7.93 9.40
N LEU A 226 26.06 7.63 9.87
CA LEU A 226 25.76 7.59 11.29
C LEU A 226 26.41 6.34 11.91
N ASP A 227 26.71 6.40 13.20
CA ASP A 227 27.24 5.24 13.92
C ASP A 227 26.22 4.10 13.87
N THR A 228 26.64 2.96 13.32
CA THR A 228 25.76 1.81 13.07
C THR A 228 25.28 1.18 14.38
N THR A 229 26.12 1.13 15.40
CA THR A 229 25.77 0.53 16.70
C THR A 229 24.70 1.37 17.39
N GLU A 230 24.93 2.68 17.48
CA GLU A 230 24.01 3.64 18.09
C GLU A 230 22.66 3.69 17.36
N VAL A 231 22.69 3.63 16.01
CA VAL A 231 21.43 3.59 15.22
C VAL A 231 20.67 2.29 15.42
N ASN A 232 21.34 1.14 15.52
CA ASN A 232 20.69 -0.15 15.76
C ASN A 232 20.05 -0.20 17.17
N GLU A 233 20.72 0.31 18.18
CA GLU A 233 20.14 0.46 19.53
C GLU A 233 18.91 1.37 19.51
N LEU A 234 19.01 2.51 18.82
CA LEU A 234 17.88 3.43 18.67
C LEU A 234 16.70 2.77 17.94
N ILE A 235 16.94 1.95 16.90
CA ILE A 235 15.90 1.20 16.18
C ILE A 235 15.23 0.19 17.10
N SER A 236 15.99 -0.50 17.95
CA SER A 236 15.41 -1.44 18.93
C SER A 236 14.48 -0.73 19.90
N ASP A 237 14.91 0.42 20.46
CA ASP A 237 14.09 1.22 21.35
C ASP A 237 12.83 1.78 20.68
N ILE A 238 12.92 2.18 19.41
CA ILE A 238 11.79 2.68 18.60
C ILE A 238 10.70 1.61 18.49
N LYS A 239 11.06 0.35 18.25
CA LYS A 239 10.11 -0.77 18.12
C LYS A 239 9.35 -1.07 19.42
N GLU A 240 9.96 -0.79 20.57
CA GLU A 240 9.36 -1.00 21.89
C GLU A 240 8.60 0.23 22.43
N CYS A 241 8.66 1.38 21.75
CA CYS A 241 8.14 2.64 22.25
C CYS A 241 6.74 2.95 21.68
N GLU A 242 5.71 2.88 22.52
CA GLU A 242 4.31 3.18 22.14
C GLU A 242 4.07 4.63 21.67
N ASN A 243 4.95 5.56 22.03
CA ASN A 243 4.84 6.97 21.65
C ASN A 243 5.38 7.25 20.25
N VAL A 244 6.08 6.32 19.61
CA VAL A 244 6.59 6.51 18.25
C VAL A 244 5.47 6.28 17.24
N THR A 245 5.24 7.26 16.39
CA THR A 245 4.17 7.23 15.36
C THR A 245 4.71 7.07 13.94
N SER A 246 5.98 7.34 13.72
CA SER A 246 6.67 7.09 12.45
C SER A 246 8.16 6.93 12.68
N ALA A 247 8.81 6.07 11.91
CA ALA A 247 10.26 5.93 11.99
C ALA A 247 10.81 5.50 10.62
N LYS A 248 11.74 6.30 10.06
CA LYS A 248 12.31 6.05 8.74
C LYS A 248 13.82 6.16 8.79
N VAL A 249 14.50 5.24 8.14
CA VAL A 249 15.95 5.31 7.91
C VAL A 249 16.25 5.44 6.43
N ARG A 250 17.30 6.21 6.12
CA ARG A 250 17.92 6.20 4.80
C ARG A 250 19.22 5.47 4.91
N ILE A 251 19.37 4.42 4.13
CA ILE A 251 20.59 3.62 4.02
C ILE A 251 21.21 3.81 2.65
N LYS A 252 22.52 3.63 2.59
CA LYS A 252 23.26 3.45 1.35
C LYS A 252 23.82 2.03 1.38
N ASP A 253 23.50 1.26 0.36
CA ASP A 253 24.05 -0.06 0.16
C ASP A 253 25.46 0.06 -0.41
N ASP A 254 26.40 -0.72 0.12
CA ASP A 254 27.81 -0.71 -0.32
C ASP A 254 27.97 -1.13 -1.79
N ASP A 255 27.09 -2.02 -2.28
CA ASP A 255 27.15 -2.58 -3.63
C ASP A 255 26.41 -1.73 -4.68
N SER A 256 25.53 -0.85 -4.26
CA SER A 256 24.80 0.06 -5.16
C SER A 256 24.89 1.49 -4.63
N ALA A 257 25.32 2.46 -5.43
CA ALA A 257 25.30 3.88 -5.04
C ALA A 257 23.87 4.42 -4.76
N ARG A 258 22.89 3.55 -4.60
CA ARG A 258 21.45 3.83 -4.44
C ARG A 258 21.13 4.06 -2.97
N ILE A 259 20.42 5.15 -2.69
CA ILE A 259 19.89 5.43 -1.36
C ILE A 259 18.51 4.80 -1.27
N GLU A 260 18.32 3.92 -0.31
CA GLU A 260 17.04 3.29 0.00
C GLU A 260 16.43 3.92 1.26
N ILE A 261 15.10 4.07 1.27
CA ILE A 261 14.35 4.55 2.44
C ILE A 261 13.58 3.37 3.00
N ILE A 262 13.87 3.01 4.25
CA ILE A 262 13.17 1.97 4.99
C ILE A 262 12.30 2.63 6.05
N ASP A 263 11.01 2.31 6.06
CA ASP A 263 10.11 2.68 7.15
C ASP A 263 10.16 1.58 8.20
N LEU A 264 10.66 1.90 9.38
CA LEU A 264 10.90 0.93 10.46
C LEU A 264 9.61 0.47 11.17
N LEU A 265 8.52 1.22 11.01
CA LEU A 265 7.21 0.88 11.56
C LEU A 265 6.28 0.31 10.48
N ASP A 266 6.60 0.50 9.19
CA ASP A 266 5.87 -0.12 8.09
C ASP A 266 6.38 -1.57 7.91
N GLU A 267 6.03 -2.40 8.87
CA GLU A 267 6.29 -3.84 8.83
C GLU A 267 5.52 -4.54 7.70
N MET A 268 4.72 -3.79 6.95
CA MET A 268 3.90 -4.35 5.87
C MET A 268 4.76 -4.75 4.67
N VAL A 269 4.68 -6.01 4.31
CA VAL A 269 5.32 -6.50 3.07
C VAL A 269 4.73 -5.75 1.89
N SER A 270 5.60 -5.10 1.13
CA SER A 270 5.19 -4.34 -0.05
C SER A 270 6.16 -4.50 -1.21
N ASP A 271 5.68 -4.17 -2.41
CA ASP A 271 6.46 -4.09 -3.64
C ASP A 271 6.15 -2.83 -4.41
N VAL A 272 7.12 -2.36 -5.17
CA VAL A 272 6.92 -1.32 -6.18
C VAL A 272 7.14 -1.95 -7.55
N ILE A 273 6.16 -1.80 -8.42
CA ILE A 273 6.26 -2.20 -9.84
C ILE A 273 6.35 -0.94 -10.67
N THR A 274 7.39 -0.83 -11.50
CA THR A 274 7.57 0.25 -12.45
C THR A 274 6.94 -0.14 -13.78
N TYR A 275 6.07 0.72 -14.30
CA TYR A 275 5.44 0.60 -15.61
C TYR A 275 5.92 1.71 -16.52
N GLU A 276 6.30 1.37 -17.75
CA GLU A 276 6.59 2.34 -18.79
C GLU A 276 5.29 2.66 -19.55
N LEU A 277 4.81 3.89 -19.45
CA LEU A 277 3.58 4.35 -20.06
C LEU A 277 3.87 5.58 -20.91
N ALA A 278 3.21 5.73 -22.07
CA ALA A 278 3.26 6.98 -22.81
C ALA A 278 2.50 8.08 -22.04
N ALA A 279 2.84 9.34 -22.32
CA ALA A 279 2.12 10.47 -21.76
C ALA A 279 0.60 10.33 -22.02
N ARG A 280 -0.22 10.50 -20.97
CA ARG A 280 -1.69 10.35 -20.99
C ARG A 280 -2.19 8.93 -21.25
N GLU A 281 -1.32 7.92 -21.21
CA GLU A 281 -1.72 6.52 -21.30
C GLU A 281 -2.17 5.99 -19.93
N THR A 282 -3.23 5.19 -19.92
CA THR A 282 -3.69 4.47 -18.74
C THR A 282 -3.10 3.06 -18.70
N LEU A 283 -2.83 2.55 -17.49
CA LEU A 283 -2.32 1.20 -17.32
C LEU A 283 -3.37 0.17 -17.77
N SER A 284 -3.04 -0.63 -18.78
CA SER A 284 -3.94 -1.67 -19.25
C SER A 284 -4.01 -2.85 -18.27
N PHE A 285 -5.17 -3.53 -18.23
CA PHE A 285 -5.39 -4.68 -17.37
C PHE A 285 -4.37 -5.80 -17.60
N ASP A 286 -4.10 -6.14 -18.84
CA ASP A 286 -3.25 -7.28 -19.17
C ASP A 286 -1.77 -6.99 -18.85
N VAL A 287 -1.30 -5.76 -19.01
CA VAL A 287 0.05 -5.32 -18.60
C VAL A 287 0.17 -5.35 -17.07
N ALA A 288 -0.81 -4.78 -16.36
CA ALA A 288 -0.82 -4.82 -14.89
C ALA A 288 -0.79 -6.27 -14.37
N ALA A 289 -1.66 -7.13 -14.91
CA ALA A 289 -1.76 -8.53 -14.51
C ALA A 289 -0.44 -9.30 -14.69
N LEU A 290 0.23 -9.14 -15.85
CA LEU A 290 1.50 -9.82 -16.11
C LEU A 290 2.58 -9.40 -15.12
N HIS A 291 2.77 -8.11 -14.92
CA HIS A 291 3.78 -7.59 -13.99
C HIS A 291 3.49 -7.96 -12.53
N MET A 292 2.21 -7.95 -12.11
CA MET A 292 1.82 -8.40 -10.77
C MET A 292 2.14 -9.89 -10.58
N ILE A 293 1.81 -10.75 -11.55
CA ILE A 293 2.09 -12.19 -11.48
C ILE A 293 3.60 -12.45 -11.40
N GLU A 294 4.40 -11.77 -12.23
CA GLU A 294 5.85 -11.91 -12.22
C GLU A 294 6.46 -11.47 -10.88
N ARG A 295 6.02 -10.34 -10.37
CA ARG A 295 6.49 -9.81 -9.08
C ARG A 295 6.09 -10.74 -7.93
N TYR A 296 4.84 -11.18 -7.89
CA TYR A 296 4.35 -12.09 -6.88
C TYR A 296 5.14 -13.40 -6.87
N LYS A 297 5.37 -14.01 -8.03
CA LYS A 297 6.16 -15.25 -8.14
C LYS A 297 7.56 -15.12 -7.54
N LYS A 298 8.23 -13.99 -7.70
CA LYS A 298 9.56 -13.75 -7.15
C LYS A 298 9.57 -13.69 -5.62
N LYS A 299 8.49 -13.22 -5.00
CA LYS A 299 8.38 -13.07 -3.54
C LYS A 299 7.51 -14.12 -2.85
N LYS A 300 6.79 -14.94 -3.60
CA LYS A 300 5.81 -15.91 -3.06
C LYS A 300 6.38 -16.76 -1.92
N ALA A 301 7.57 -17.33 -2.09
CA ALA A 301 8.19 -18.20 -1.08
C ALA A 301 8.36 -17.46 0.26
N LYS A 302 8.93 -16.25 0.24
CA LYS A 302 9.12 -15.42 1.45
C LYS A 302 7.78 -15.04 2.08
N ILE A 303 6.79 -14.63 1.27
CA ILE A 303 5.48 -14.21 1.79
C ILE A 303 4.75 -15.38 2.45
N VAL A 304 4.82 -16.57 1.85
CA VAL A 304 4.23 -17.79 2.42
C VAL A 304 4.91 -18.17 3.72
N GLU A 305 6.23 -18.06 3.81
CA GLU A 305 6.99 -18.28 5.06
C GLU A 305 6.49 -17.35 6.17
N LEU A 306 6.38 -16.05 5.90
CA LEU A 306 5.90 -15.04 6.87
C LEU A 306 4.47 -15.31 7.36
N VAL A 307 3.62 -15.86 6.51
CA VAL A 307 2.25 -16.22 6.86
C VAL A 307 2.16 -17.50 7.69
N SER A 308 3.16 -18.38 7.55
CA SER A 308 3.20 -19.69 8.25
C SER A 308 3.83 -19.59 9.63
N LEU A 309 4.46 -18.46 9.97
CA LEU A 309 4.97 -18.21 11.31
C LEU A 309 3.80 -17.97 12.29
N PRO A 310 3.83 -18.59 13.50
CA PRO A 310 2.75 -18.49 14.48
C PRO A 310 2.60 -17.09 15.06
#